data_3b8e9df639e29738179a04be696c278e
#
_entry.id   3b8e9df639e29738179a04be696c278e
#
_cell.length_a   1.000
_cell.length_b   1.000
_cell.length_c   1.000
_cell.angle_alpha   90.00
_cell.angle_beta   90.00
_cell.angle_gamma   90.00
#
_symmetry.space_group_name_H-M   'P 1'
#
loop_
_entity.id
_entity.type
_entity.pdbx_description
1 polymer ?
#
loop_
_entity_poly.entity_id
_entity_poly.type
_entity_poly.pdbx_seq_one_letter_code
_entity_poly.pdbx_strand_id
1 'polypeptide(L)'
;MQTPIDVADVRLADDEVVVASVLRAGLPFHQGFLNYFDRSGSAFISARRKYKENHIDFEIRFDSIYTPSLEGKQLLLVDPMLATGASIVVAYHELLKQGGRPLHTHIAAIVSSRQGVDKITEALKDEPVTIWTGAVDERLTESCYIDPGIGD
;
A
#
# COMPACT_ATOMS: atom_id res chain seq x y z
N MET A 1 17.20 22.97 -13.21
CA MET A 1 16.39 24.07 -12.64
C MET A 1 17.34 25.14 -12.13
N GLN A 2 17.14 26.41 -12.52
CA GLN A 2 17.92 27.52 -11.97
C GLN A 2 17.43 27.87 -10.58
N THR A 3 18.33 27.96 -9.63
CA THR A 3 18.06 28.46 -8.27
C THR A 3 18.70 29.85 -8.10
N PRO A 4 18.41 30.59 -7.03
CA PRO A 4 19.06 31.88 -6.78
C PRO A 4 20.59 31.82 -6.59
N ILE A 5 21.13 30.65 -6.31
CA ILE A 5 22.55 30.44 -5.99
C ILE A 5 23.28 29.74 -7.15
N ASP A 6 22.67 28.67 -7.70
CA ASP A 6 23.33 27.84 -8.70
C ASP A 6 22.29 27.04 -9.52
N VAL A 7 22.75 26.23 -10.47
CA VAL A 7 21.90 25.31 -11.24
C VAL A 7 21.78 23.98 -10.50
N ALA A 8 20.54 23.61 -10.15
CA ALA A 8 20.24 22.28 -9.61
C ALA A 8 19.82 21.35 -10.75
N ASP A 9 20.55 20.23 -10.92
CA ASP A 9 20.13 19.14 -11.79
C ASP A 9 19.12 18.26 -11.03
N VAL A 10 17.86 18.47 -11.32
CA VAL A 10 16.74 17.73 -10.69
C VAL A 10 15.94 17.02 -11.77
N ARG A 11 15.65 15.77 -11.52
CA ARG A 11 14.72 14.97 -12.34
C ARG A 11 13.46 14.69 -11.54
N LEU A 12 12.32 14.77 -12.19
CA LEU A 12 11.05 14.32 -11.59
C LEU A 12 10.94 12.81 -11.79
N ALA A 13 10.37 12.13 -10.80
CA ALA A 13 9.94 10.73 -10.94
C ALA A 13 8.63 10.72 -11.77
N ASP A 14 8.79 10.87 -13.07
CA ASP A 14 7.68 11.02 -14.01
C ASP A 14 6.95 9.67 -14.24
N ASP A 15 6.62 9.30 -15.43
CA ASP A 15 5.79 8.19 -15.90
C ASP A 15 6.13 6.78 -15.35
N GLU A 16 7.05 6.69 -14.41
CA GLU A 16 7.57 5.45 -13.80
C GLU A 16 6.87 5.08 -12.49
N VAL A 17 5.77 5.75 -12.16
CA VAL A 17 5.02 5.48 -10.92
C VAL A 17 3.72 4.76 -11.23
N VAL A 18 3.38 3.74 -10.43
CA VAL A 18 2.05 3.12 -10.40
C VAL A 18 1.49 3.24 -8.99
N VAL A 19 0.33 3.86 -8.86
CA VAL A 19 -0.41 3.91 -7.59
C VAL A 19 -1.38 2.73 -7.55
N ALA A 20 -1.25 1.87 -6.55
CA ALA A 20 -2.11 0.72 -6.33
C ALA A 20 -2.89 0.88 -5.03
N SER A 21 -4.18 0.58 -5.02
CA SER A 21 -4.99 0.66 -3.81
C SER A 21 -5.85 -0.57 -3.56
N VAL A 22 -6.01 -0.91 -2.29
CA VAL A 22 -6.95 -1.93 -1.86
C VAL A 22 -8.34 -1.32 -1.78
N LEU A 23 -9.26 -1.84 -2.57
CA LEU A 23 -10.63 -1.35 -2.63
C LEU A 23 -11.42 -1.87 -1.41
N ARG A 24 -12.31 -1.09 -0.89
CA ARG A 24 -12.85 0.21 -1.32
C ARG A 24 -12.24 1.39 -0.57
N ALA A 25 -11.76 1.17 0.68
CA ALA A 25 -11.27 2.23 1.57
C ALA A 25 -10.05 3.01 1.02
N GLY A 26 -9.24 2.37 0.17
CA GLY A 26 -8.09 2.99 -0.47
C GLY A 26 -8.42 4.07 -1.50
N LEU A 27 -9.64 4.17 -2.03
CA LEU A 27 -9.95 5.09 -3.14
C LEU A 27 -9.69 6.57 -2.85
N PRO A 28 -10.13 7.15 -1.72
CA PRO A 28 -9.84 8.56 -1.42
C PRO A 28 -8.36 8.82 -1.25
N PHE A 29 -7.63 7.86 -0.68
CA PHE A 29 -6.20 7.95 -0.47
C PHE A 29 -5.43 7.84 -1.80
N HIS A 30 -5.85 6.93 -2.68
CA HIS A 30 -5.36 6.83 -4.06
C HIS A 30 -5.53 8.16 -4.80
N GLN A 31 -6.71 8.78 -4.75
CA GLN A 31 -6.96 10.08 -5.37
C GLN A 31 -6.03 11.16 -4.82
N GLY A 32 -5.73 11.15 -3.53
CA GLY A 32 -4.77 12.04 -2.91
C GLY A 32 -3.38 11.92 -3.55
N PHE A 33 -2.90 10.70 -3.80
CA PHE A 33 -1.62 10.46 -4.49
C PHE A 33 -1.66 10.93 -5.95
N LEU A 34 -2.77 10.72 -6.69
CA LEU A 34 -2.90 11.17 -8.08
C LEU A 34 -2.81 12.70 -8.24
N ASN A 35 -3.12 13.47 -7.19
CA ASN A 35 -2.97 14.92 -7.23
C ASN A 35 -1.48 15.37 -7.32
N TYR A 36 -0.54 14.48 -6.97
CA TYR A 36 0.90 14.72 -7.03
C TYR A 36 1.57 13.93 -8.14
N PHE A 37 1.11 12.71 -8.40
CA PHE A 37 1.60 11.81 -9.44
C PHE A 37 0.57 11.70 -10.55
N ASP A 38 0.25 12.83 -11.17
CA ASP A 38 -0.84 12.99 -12.14
C ASP A 38 -0.66 12.17 -13.44
N ARG A 39 0.58 11.73 -13.72
CA ARG A 39 0.90 10.88 -14.87
C ARG A 39 1.10 9.41 -14.51
N SER A 40 0.87 9.03 -13.26
CA SER A 40 1.06 7.65 -12.80
C SER A 40 0.01 6.69 -13.39
N GLY A 41 0.41 5.44 -13.57
CA GLY A 41 -0.54 4.35 -13.79
C GLY A 41 -1.36 4.09 -12.52
N SER A 42 -2.56 3.54 -12.69
CA SER A 42 -3.42 3.14 -11.57
C SER A 42 -3.62 1.64 -11.54
N ALA A 43 -3.52 1.05 -10.34
CA ALA A 43 -3.83 -0.34 -10.09
C ALA A 43 -4.86 -0.46 -8.95
N PHE A 44 -5.76 -1.43 -9.08
CA PHE A 44 -6.84 -1.62 -8.12
C PHE A 44 -6.94 -3.09 -7.72
N ILE A 45 -7.07 -3.33 -6.42
CA ILE A 45 -7.18 -4.66 -5.85
C ILE A 45 -8.51 -4.73 -5.10
N SER A 46 -9.44 -5.53 -5.60
CA SER A 46 -10.68 -5.83 -4.90
C SER A 46 -10.46 -7.00 -3.97
N ALA A 47 -10.48 -6.74 -2.68
CA ALA A 47 -10.31 -7.75 -1.65
C ALA A 47 -11.54 -7.82 -0.75
N ARG A 48 -11.91 -9.02 -0.34
CA ARG A 48 -12.96 -9.26 0.67
C ARG A 48 -12.50 -10.26 1.71
N ARG A 49 -12.97 -10.08 2.94
CA ARG A 49 -12.83 -11.07 4.00
C ARG A 49 -13.89 -12.17 3.79
N LYS A 50 -13.47 -13.40 3.67
CA LYS A 50 -14.37 -14.57 3.73
C LYS A 50 -14.18 -15.22 5.08
N TYR A 51 -15.18 -15.10 5.94
CA TYR A 51 -15.17 -15.76 7.25
C TYR A 51 -15.32 -17.27 7.05
N LYS A 52 -14.58 -18.04 7.86
CA LYS A 52 -14.76 -19.49 7.97
C LYS A 52 -16.03 -19.79 8.77
N GLU A 53 -16.42 -21.07 8.84
CA GLU A 53 -17.65 -21.50 9.54
C GLU A 53 -17.71 -21.10 11.01
N ASN A 54 -16.56 -20.89 11.66
CA ASN A 54 -16.47 -20.46 13.06
C ASN A 54 -16.72 -18.95 13.26
N HIS A 55 -16.92 -18.16 12.20
CA HIS A 55 -17.09 -16.70 12.20
C HIS A 55 -15.98 -15.87 12.91
N ILE A 56 -14.88 -16.51 13.32
CA ILE A 56 -13.73 -15.87 13.99
C ILE A 56 -12.57 -15.74 13.01
N ASP A 57 -12.23 -16.84 12.34
CA ASP A 57 -11.20 -16.87 11.33
C ASP A 57 -11.71 -16.36 9.99
N PHE A 58 -10.90 -15.60 9.29
CA PHE A 58 -11.21 -15.17 7.94
C PHE A 58 -10.02 -15.39 7.01
N GLU A 59 -10.33 -15.59 5.73
CA GLU A 59 -9.39 -15.63 4.63
C GLU A 59 -9.60 -14.39 3.76
N ILE A 60 -8.52 -13.76 3.36
CA ILE A 60 -8.60 -12.66 2.40
C ILE A 60 -8.66 -13.27 1.00
N ARG A 61 -9.74 -13.01 0.29
CA ARG A 61 -9.91 -13.40 -1.11
C ARG A 61 -9.90 -12.17 -1.99
N PHE A 62 -9.17 -12.28 -3.08
CA PHE A 62 -9.15 -11.28 -4.13
C PHE A 62 -10.16 -11.67 -5.21
N ASP A 63 -11.07 -10.75 -5.51
CA ASP A 63 -12.07 -10.97 -6.55
C ASP A 63 -11.56 -10.49 -7.90
N SER A 64 -10.80 -9.40 -7.92
CA SER A 64 -10.27 -8.80 -9.14
C SER A 64 -9.02 -7.98 -8.85
N ILE A 65 -8.07 -8.02 -9.77
CA ILE A 65 -6.87 -7.19 -9.76
C ILE A 65 -6.73 -6.57 -11.15
N TYR A 66 -6.56 -5.27 -11.18
CA TYR A 66 -6.29 -4.51 -12.38
C TYR A 66 -4.98 -3.77 -12.16
N THR A 67 -3.97 -4.07 -12.96
CA THR A 67 -2.66 -3.42 -12.86
C THR A 67 -2.04 -3.27 -14.25
N PRO A 68 -1.41 -2.13 -14.56
CA PRO A 68 -0.49 -2.05 -15.67
C PRO A 68 0.77 -2.85 -15.35
N SER A 69 1.71 -2.93 -16.31
CA SER A 69 3.04 -3.48 -16.01
C SER A 69 3.72 -2.66 -14.90
N LEU A 70 4.31 -3.36 -13.93
CA LEU A 70 5.11 -2.80 -12.85
C LEU A 70 6.62 -2.85 -13.15
N GLU A 71 7.00 -3.55 -14.23
CA GLU A 71 8.39 -3.72 -14.63
C GLU A 71 9.06 -2.35 -14.84
N GLY A 72 10.18 -2.13 -14.15
CA GLY A 72 10.95 -0.87 -14.24
C GLY A 72 10.31 0.34 -13.58
N LYS A 73 9.23 0.17 -12.78
CA LYS A 73 8.46 1.26 -12.18
C LYS A 73 8.56 1.27 -10.66
N GLN A 74 8.19 2.41 -10.08
CA GLN A 74 7.97 2.56 -8.64
C GLN A 74 6.51 2.21 -8.33
N LEU A 75 6.29 1.33 -7.38
CA LEU A 75 4.94 0.97 -6.91
C LEU A 75 4.61 1.74 -5.63
N LEU A 76 3.53 2.50 -5.63
CA LEU A 76 2.92 3.08 -4.42
C LEU A 76 1.69 2.25 -4.06
N LEU A 77 1.84 1.34 -3.10
CA LEU A 77 0.73 0.51 -2.59
C LEU A 77 0.11 1.21 -1.38
N VAL A 78 -1.12 1.70 -1.55
CA VAL A 78 -1.76 2.57 -0.57
C VAL A 78 -2.99 1.92 0.06
N ASP A 79 -3.05 2.00 1.39
CA ASP A 79 -4.22 1.60 2.20
C ASP A 79 -4.29 2.55 3.41
N PRO A 80 -5.42 3.21 3.70
CA PRO A 80 -5.50 4.18 4.79
C PRO A 80 -5.15 3.59 6.16
N MET A 81 -5.39 2.30 6.38
CA MET A 81 -5.20 1.67 7.70
C MET A 81 -4.47 0.32 7.60
N LEU A 82 -3.30 0.24 8.20
CA LEU A 82 -2.53 -1.00 8.34
C LEU A 82 -2.77 -1.64 9.72
N ALA A 83 -3.89 -2.36 9.88
CA ALA A 83 -4.19 -3.03 11.14
C ALA A 83 -3.28 -4.27 11.32
N THR A 84 -3.62 -5.41 10.72
CA THR A 84 -2.81 -6.63 10.83
C THR A 84 -1.72 -6.76 9.75
N GLY A 85 -1.70 -5.90 8.76
CA GLY A 85 -0.79 -5.98 7.61
C GLY A 85 -1.08 -7.12 6.62
N ALA A 86 -1.98 -8.05 6.95
CA ALA A 86 -2.22 -9.24 6.13
C ALA A 86 -2.71 -8.92 4.71
N SER A 87 -3.62 -7.95 4.57
CA SER A 87 -4.18 -7.55 3.28
C SER A 87 -3.10 -7.00 2.35
N ILE A 88 -2.20 -6.19 2.88
CA ILE A 88 -1.11 -5.57 2.11
C ILE A 88 -0.11 -6.62 1.63
N VAL A 89 0.30 -7.55 2.49
CA VAL A 89 1.24 -8.62 2.11
C VAL A 89 0.67 -9.44 0.95
N VAL A 90 -0.57 -9.86 1.05
CA VAL A 90 -1.21 -10.65 -0.01
C VAL A 90 -1.44 -9.82 -1.26
N ALA A 91 -1.88 -8.56 -1.13
CA ALA A 91 -2.05 -7.63 -2.24
C ALA A 91 -0.74 -7.40 -3.01
N TYR A 92 0.36 -7.22 -2.29
CA TYR A 92 1.70 -7.10 -2.87
C TYR A 92 2.04 -8.31 -3.76
N HIS A 93 1.96 -9.52 -3.22
CA HIS A 93 2.28 -10.72 -3.98
C HIS A 93 1.37 -10.93 -5.19
N GLU A 94 0.09 -10.61 -5.08
CA GLU A 94 -0.85 -10.73 -6.20
C GLU A 94 -0.57 -9.69 -7.31
N LEU A 95 -0.18 -8.46 -6.93
CA LEU A 95 0.25 -7.44 -7.89
C LEU A 95 1.49 -7.89 -8.67
N LEU A 96 2.48 -8.49 -7.98
CA LEU A 96 3.69 -8.97 -8.63
C LEU A 96 3.40 -10.10 -9.62
N LYS A 97 2.46 -10.99 -9.30
CA LYS A 97 2.07 -12.09 -10.22
C LYS A 97 1.50 -11.57 -11.54
N GLN A 98 0.76 -10.47 -11.51
CA GLN A 98 0.08 -9.94 -12.69
C GLN A 98 0.85 -8.84 -13.40
N GLY A 99 1.49 -7.95 -12.64
CA GLY A 99 2.17 -6.75 -13.16
C GLY A 99 3.68 -6.89 -13.35
N GLY A 100 4.29 -7.94 -12.81
CA GLY A 100 5.74 -8.09 -12.77
C GLY A 100 6.36 -7.40 -11.56
N ARG A 101 7.71 -7.31 -11.52
CA ARG A 101 8.45 -6.77 -10.39
C ARG A 101 8.75 -5.29 -10.56
N PRO A 102 8.30 -4.43 -9.62
CA PRO A 102 8.70 -3.03 -9.59
C PRO A 102 10.18 -2.89 -9.16
N LEU A 103 10.77 -1.75 -9.44
CA LEU A 103 12.10 -1.38 -8.95
C LEU A 103 12.11 -1.23 -7.44
N HIS A 104 11.08 -0.61 -6.89
CA HIS A 104 10.87 -0.44 -5.45
C HIS A 104 9.38 -0.31 -5.16
N THR A 105 8.98 -0.72 -3.95
CA THR A 105 7.59 -0.55 -3.48
C THR A 105 7.55 0.34 -2.26
N HIS A 106 6.74 1.38 -2.33
CA HIS A 106 6.38 2.22 -1.19
C HIS A 106 4.98 1.84 -0.72
N ILE A 107 4.89 1.31 0.49
CA ILE A 107 3.61 1.05 1.15
C ILE A 107 3.26 2.28 1.98
N ALA A 108 2.11 2.89 1.73
CA ALA A 108 1.70 4.09 2.42
C ALA A 108 0.39 3.90 3.18
N ALA A 109 0.36 4.34 4.44
CA ALA A 109 -0.82 4.34 5.29
C ALA A 109 -0.97 5.66 6.06
N ILE A 110 -2.20 5.99 6.46
CA ILE A 110 -2.46 7.12 7.34
C ILE A 110 -2.13 6.73 8.77
N VAL A 111 -2.63 5.57 9.22
CA VAL A 111 -2.36 5.01 10.54
C VAL A 111 -2.06 3.52 10.43
N SER A 112 -1.13 3.06 11.25
CA SER A 112 -0.70 1.66 11.30
C SER A 112 -0.68 1.17 12.74
N SER A 113 -0.89 -0.12 12.94
CA SER A 113 -0.52 -0.75 14.21
C SER A 113 0.94 -1.19 14.19
N ARG A 114 1.57 -1.28 15.35
CA ARG A 114 2.90 -1.88 15.51
C ARG A 114 2.93 -3.30 14.93
N GLN A 115 1.95 -4.11 15.27
CA GLN A 115 1.82 -5.47 14.78
C GLN A 115 1.74 -5.55 13.24
N GLY A 116 1.01 -4.62 12.61
CA GLY A 116 0.89 -4.57 11.15
C GLY A 116 2.19 -4.21 10.47
N VAL A 117 2.91 -3.22 11.01
CA VAL A 117 4.24 -2.83 10.52
C VAL A 117 5.23 -3.97 10.63
N ASP A 118 5.32 -4.60 11.81
CA ASP A 118 6.25 -5.71 12.07
C ASP A 118 5.97 -6.90 11.15
N LYS A 119 4.70 -7.23 10.94
CA LYS A 119 4.29 -8.30 10.03
C LYS A 119 4.69 -8.04 8.57
N ILE A 120 4.47 -6.83 8.08
CA ILE A 120 4.86 -6.46 6.71
C ILE A 120 6.37 -6.49 6.58
N THR A 121 7.08 -5.93 7.56
CA THR A 121 8.55 -5.91 7.59
C THR A 121 9.14 -7.32 7.54
N GLU A 122 8.62 -8.25 8.34
CA GLU A 122 9.11 -9.63 8.33
C GLU A 122 8.71 -10.38 7.05
N ALA A 123 7.48 -10.22 6.59
CA ALA A 123 6.99 -10.92 5.40
C ALA A 123 7.66 -10.47 4.09
N LEU A 124 8.10 -9.22 4.02
CA LEU A 124 8.70 -8.61 2.83
C LEU A 124 10.18 -8.21 3.06
N LYS A 125 10.87 -8.79 4.03
CA LYS A 125 12.24 -8.43 4.41
C LYS A 125 13.27 -8.54 3.29
N ASP A 126 13.04 -9.45 2.34
CA ASP A 126 13.93 -9.70 1.20
C ASP A 126 13.50 -8.94 -0.07
N GLU A 127 12.45 -8.13 0.02
CA GLU A 127 11.90 -7.35 -1.08
C GLU A 127 12.28 -5.85 -0.93
N PRO A 128 12.43 -5.11 -2.04
CA PRO A 128 12.74 -3.67 -1.99
C PRO A 128 11.50 -2.87 -1.59
N VAL A 129 11.19 -2.83 -0.29
CA VAL A 129 9.99 -2.21 0.26
C VAL A 129 10.33 -1.16 1.31
N THR A 130 9.60 -0.04 1.29
CA THR A 130 9.61 0.99 2.33
C THR A 130 8.19 1.25 2.80
N ILE A 131 7.99 1.30 4.12
CA ILE A 131 6.70 1.62 4.74
C ILE A 131 6.68 3.09 5.16
N TRP A 132 5.64 3.80 4.76
CA TRP A 132 5.36 5.18 5.14
C TRP A 132 4.04 5.22 5.91
N THR A 133 4.06 5.77 7.10
CA THR A 133 2.83 5.89 7.91
C THR A 133 2.83 7.21 8.67
N GLY A 134 1.66 7.83 8.78
CA GLY A 134 1.51 9.07 9.52
C GLY A 134 1.60 8.87 11.02
N ALA A 135 1.12 7.72 11.53
CA ALA A 135 1.21 7.33 12.92
C ALA A 135 1.31 5.81 13.06
N VAL A 136 1.91 5.35 14.16
CA VAL A 136 1.95 3.95 14.57
C VAL A 136 1.39 3.83 15.97
N ASP A 137 0.29 3.09 16.10
CA ASP A 137 -0.33 2.79 17.39
C ASP A 137 0.10 1.41 17.88
N GLU A 138 0.29 1.27 19.20
CA GLU A 138 0.91 0.08 19.77
C GLU A 138 -0.04 -1.12 19.87
N ARG A 139 -1.35 -0.88 19.83
CA ARG A 139 -2.33 -1.91 20.13
C ARG A 139 -3.33 -2.15 18.99
N LEU A 140 -3.79 -3.41 18.91
CA LEU A 140 -5.00 -3.80 18.22
C LEU A 140 -6.02 -4.31 19.25
N THR A 141 -7.31 -4.03 19.00
CA THR A 141 -8.40 -4.67 19.74
C THR A 141 -8.52 -6.15 19.35
N GLU A 142 -9.29 -6.92 20.10
CA GLU A 142 -9.60 -8.33 19.77
C GLU A 142 -10.25 -8.49 18.38
N SER A 143 -10.97 -7.47 17.93
CA SER A 143 -11.57 -7.40 16.60
C SER A 143 -10.63 -6.86 15.52
N CYS A 144 -9.34 -6.70 15.82
CA CYS A 144 -8.29 -6.19 14.93
C CYS A 144 -8.48 -4.73 14.49
N TYR A 145 -9.11 -3.88 15.30
CA TYR A 145 -9.11 -2.43 15.11
C TYR A 145 -7.86 -1.81 15.73
N ILE A 146 -7.34 -0.77 15.10
CA ILE A 146 -6.20 -0.02 15.61
C ILE A 146 -6.67 0.82 16.82
N ASP A 147 -5.96 0.72 17.94
CA ASP A 147 -6.30 1.42 19.18
C ASP A 147 -5.15 2.36 19.60
N PRO A 148 -5.41 3.70 19.63
CA PRO A 148 -6.67 4.41 19.43
C PRO A 148 -7.13 4.56 17.98
N GLY A 149 -6.25 4.47 16.98
CA GLY A 149 -6.59 4.62 15.57
C GLY A 149 -7.22 5.98 15.23
N ILE A 150 -8.05 5.97 14.18
CA ILE A 150 -8.78 7.16 13.70
C ILE A 150 -10.31 6.99 13.77
N GLY A 151 -10.77 5.96 14.45
CA GLY A 151 -12.15 5.49 14.41
C GLY A 151 -12.43 4.64 13.17
N ASP A 152 -13.38 3.73 13.29
CA ASP A 152 -13.75 2.81 12.21
C ASP A 152 -15.27 2.84 11.94
#